data_909a5cf662e7306f787ce2523d395d9a
#
_entry.id   909a5cf662e7306f787ce2523d395d9a
#
_cell.length_a   1.000
_cell.length_b   1.000
_cell.length_c   1.000
_cell.angle_alpha   90.00
_cell.angle_beta   90.00
_cell.angle_gamma   90.00
#
_symmetry.space_group_name_H-M   'P 1'
#
loop_
_entity.id
_entity.type
_entity.pdbx_description
1 polymer ?
#
loop_
_entity_poly.entity_id
_entity_poly.type
_entity_poly.pdbx_seq_one_letter_code
_entity_poly.pdbx_strand_id
1 'polypeptide(L)'
;NAVRFVTAASLFDGHDASINIMRRILQSQGVEVIHLGHNRSVDEVVTACVQEDVQGVAISSYQGGHVEYFQYLVDLLEERGAGHVKVFGGGGGVIVRSEIDLLHAYGVSRIFSPHDGQTMGLPGMINSLVAAADVDLAADLPASLDPLLGGDHASLARVITALENDRLPSLQVAELRAAAELRTVPVLGITGTGGSGKSSLTDELVRRFRLDHEDKLQIAVIAIDPTRRKGGGALLGDRIRMNSI
;
A
#
# COMPACT_ATOMS: atom_id res chain seq x y z
N ASN A 1 4.49 6.25 -14.94
CA ASN A 1 3.93 5.04 -14.34
C ASN A 1 2.75 5.41 -13.45
N ALA A 2 1.85 4.45 -13.18
CA ALA A 2 0.87 4.60 -12.13
C ALA A 2 1.59 4.37 -10.79
N VAL A 3 1.89 5.46 -10.07
CA VAL A 3 2.61 5.39 -8.79
C VAL A 3 1.62 5.15 -7.67
N ARG A 4 1.92 4.19 -6.79
CA ARG A 4 1.08 3.77 -5.66
C ARG A 4 1.84 3.90 -4.35
N PHE A 5 1.17 4.44 -3.34
CA PHE A 5 1.73 4.67 -2.01
C PHE A 5 0.84 4.14 -0.90
N VAL A 6 1.47 3.50 0.09
CA VAL A 6 0.87 3.33 1.42
C VAL A 6 1.19 4.56 2.26
N THR A 7 0.20 5.06 3.01
CA THR A 7 0.38 6.16 3.97
C THR A 7 -0.22 5.80 5.33
N ALA A 8 0.51 6.09 6.41
CA ALA A 8 0.06 5.84 7.78
C ALA A 8 0.71 6.79 8.79
N ALA A 9 0.13 6.88 9.99
CA ALA A 9 0.85 7.35 11.17
C ALA A 9 1.35 6.14 11.97
N SER A 10 2.56 6.26 12.53
CA SER A 10 3.24 5.18 13.24
C SER A 10 2.47 4.69 14.48
N LEU A 11 2.86 3.53 14.99
CA LEU A 11 2.28 2.94 16.20
C LEU A 11 2.37 3.93 17.39
N PHE A 12 1.31 4.02 18.17
CA PHE A 12 1.11 4.95 19.29
C PHE A 12 1.08 6.43 18.89
N ASP A 13 1.02 6.75 17.61
CA ASP A 13 0.87 8.12 17.14
C ASP A 13 -0.58 8.39 16.69
N GLY A 14 -1.23 9.33 17.36
CA GLY A 14 -2.57 9.80 17.01
C GLY A 14 -2.58 11.09 16.18
N HIS A 15 -1.40 11.60 15.78
CA HIS A 15 -1.30 12.84 15.00
C HIS A 15 -1.50 12.55 13.51
N ASP A 16 -2.75 12.43 13.09
CA ASP A 16 -3.10 12.08 11.71
C ASP A 16 -3.27 13.27 10.76
N ALA A 17 -3.32 14.50 11.28
CA ALA A 17 -3.58 15.68 10.46
C ALA A 17 -2.53 15.87 9.36
N SER A 18 -1.24 15.71 9.67
CA SER A 18 -0.15 15.86 8.71
C SER A 18 -0.25 14.86 7.58
N ILE A 19 -0.37 13.58 7.90
CA ILE A 19 -0.43 12.52 6.89
C ILE A 19 -1.71 12.63 6.04
N ASN A 20 -2.81 13.11 6.62
CA ASN A 20 -4.05 13.37 5.90
C ASN A 20 -3.90 14.50 4.87
N ILE A 21 -3.13 15.54 5.16
CA ILE A 21 -2.81 16.61 4.20
C ILE A 21 -1.90 16.05 3.10
N MET A 22 -0.82 15.34 3.46
CA MET A 22 0.14 14.77 2.52
C MET A 22 -0.52 13.80 1.54
N ARG A 23 -1.38 12.89 2.02
CA ARG A 23 -2.10 11.96 1.13
C ARG A 23 -3.00 12.65 0.12
N ARG A 24 -3.65 13.77 0.50
CA ARG A 24 -4.48 14.56 -0.44
C ARG A 24 -3.64 15.21 -1.52
N ILE A 25 -2.44 15.69 -1.18
CA ILE A 25 -1.52 16.26 -2.16
C ILE A 25 -1.01 15.15 -3.08
N LEU A 26 -0.61 13.98 -2.56
CA LEU A 26 -0.27 12.79 -3.35
C LEU A 26 -1.37 12.46 -4.36
N GLN A 27 -2.62 12.37 -3.91
CA GLN A 27 -3.76 12.11 -4.79
C GLN A 27 -3.94 13.18 -5.87
N SER A 28 -3.75 14.46 -5.52
CA SER A 28 -3.85 15.55 -6.50
C SER A 28 -2.76 15.51 -7.57
N GLN A 29 -1.64 14.84 -7.30
CA GLN A 29 -0.54 14.58 -8.24
C GLN A 29 -0.75 13.31 -9.09
N GLY A 30 -1.89 12.63 -8.95
CA GLY A 30 -2.21 11.43 -9.71
C GLY A 30 -1.76 10.11 -9.06
N VAL A 31 -1.21 10.17 -7.86
CA VAL A 31 -0.76 8.99 -7.11
C VAL A 31 -1.95 8.21 -6.55
N GLU A 32 -1.93 6.90 -6.65
CA GLU A 32 -2.86 6.01 -5.93
C GLU A 32 -2.42 5.89 -4.47
N VAL A 33 -3.34 6.13 -3.55
CA VAL A 33 -3.01 6.15 -2.12
C VAL A 33 -3.84 5.15 -1.35
N ILE A 34 -3.15 4.21 -0.70
CA ILE A 34 -3.70 3.31 0.32
C ILE A 34 -3.42 3.96 1.67
N HIS A 35 -4.44 4.52 2.30
CA HIS A 35 -4.29 5.20 3.59
C HIS A 35 -4.77 4.31 4.72
N LEU A 36 -3.85 3.89 5.59
CA LEU A 36 -4.15 2.99 6.71
C LEU A 36 -4.63 3.72 7.98
N GLY A 37 -4.56 5.05 8.00
CA GLY A 37 -4.91 5.83 9.18
C GLY A 37 -3.77 5.97 10.18
N HIS A 38 -4.12 6.09 11.46
CA HIS A 38 -3.16 6.28 12.55
C HIS A 38 -2.95 5.00 13.37
N ASN A 39 -1.93 5.01 14.24
CA ASN A 39 -1.64 3.92 15.19
C ASN A 39 -1.39 2.57 14.48
N ARG A 40 -0.52 2.59 13.45
CA ARG A 40 -0.24 1.40 12.66
C ARG A 40 1.09 0.76 13.01
N SER A 41 1.06 -0.55 13.23
CA SER A 41 2.26 -1.36 13.39
C SER A 41 3.03 -1.47 12.08
N VAL A 42 4.32 -1.79 12.18
CA VAL A 42 5.17 -2.05 11.00
C VAL A 42 4.61 -3.21 10.20
N ASP A 43 4.16 -4.28 10.86
CA ASP A 43 3.60 -5.47 10.20
C ASP A 43 2.38 -5.14 9.34
N GLU A 44 1.43 -4.36 9.86
CA GLU A 44 0.25 -3.90 9.09
C GLU A 44 0.64 -3.08 7.87
N VAL A 45 1.62 -2.18 8.05
CA VAL A 45 2.11 -1.32 6.95
C VAL A 45 2.80 -2.14 5.86
N VAL A 46 3.71 -3.03 6.25
CA VAL A 46 4.45 -3.88 5.28
C VAL A 46 3.51 -4.85 4.57
N THR A 47 2.57 -5.45 5.30
CA THR A 47 1.55 -6.30 4.70
C THR A 47 0.77 -5.56 3.61
N ALA A 48 0.36 -4.33 3.89
CA ALA A 48 -0.30 -3.49 2.88
C ALA A 48 0.63 -3.16 1.69
N CYS A 49 1.90 -2.84 1.95
CA CYS A 49 2.87 -2.55 0.88
C CYS A 49 3.03 -3.73 -0.08
N VAL A 50 3.15 -4.95 0.45
CA VAL A 50 3.30 -6.18 -0.36
C VAL A 50 2.03 -6.50 -1.13
N GLN A 51 0.87 -6.45 -0.47
CA GLN A 51 -0.42 -6.82 -1.08
C GLN A 51 -0.87 -5.84 -2.17
N GLU A 52 -0.48 -4.58 -2.08
CA GLU A 52 -0.84 -3.52 -3.04
C GLU A 52 0.26 -3.26 -4.08
N ASP A 53 1.39 -3.97 -4.01
CA ASP A 53 2.55 -3.80 -4.90
C ASP A 53 2.92 -2.31 -5.07
N VAL A 54 3.19 -1.63 -3.95
CA VAL A 54 3.44 -0.19 -3.96
C VAL A 54 4.89 0.16 -4.30
N GLN A 55 5.10 1.34 -4.85
CA GLN A 55 6.46 1.88 -5.07
C GLN A 55 6.99 2.62 -3.84
N GLY A 56 6.10 3.10 -2.97
CA GLY A 56 6.53 3.87 -1.80
C GLY A 56 5.61 3.76 -0.61
N VAL A 57 6.18 4.04 0.56
CA VAL A 57 5.46 4.15 1.82
C VAL A 57 5.84 5.45 2.52
N ALA A 58 4.85 6.19 3.01
CA ALA A 58 5.07 7.45 3.71
C ALA A 58 4.45 7.40 5.11
N ILE A 59 5.30 7.56 6.12
CA ILE A 59 4.92 7.45 7.53
C ILE A 59 5.11 8.82 8.23
N SER A 60 4.08 9.28 8.93
CA SER A 60 4.25 10.34 9.91
C SER A 60 4.52 9.74 11.29
N SER A 61 5.46 10.34 12.03
CA SER A 61 5.79 9.91 13.39
C SER A 61 6.17 11.10 14.26
N TYR A 62 5.29 11.46 15.18
CA TYR A 62 5.47 12.57 16.13
C TYR A 62 5.73 12.06 17.56
N GLN A 63 6.01 10.79 17.73
CA GLN A 63 6.27 10.16 19.03
C GLN A 63 7.68 9.57 19.08
N GLY A 64 8.17 9.25 20.29
CA GLY A 64 9.44 8.51 20.46
C GLY A 64 9.38 7.10 19.86
N GLY A 65 10.53 6.48 19.63
CA GLY A 65 10.62 5.15 19.03
C GLY A 65 10.55 5.15 17.49
N HIS A 66 10.63 6.32 16.87
CA HIS A 66 10.61 6.46 15.41
C HIS A 66 11.84 5.82 14.76
N VAL A 67 13.01 5.85 15.40
CA VAL A 67 14.22 5.24 14.84
C VAL A 67 14.02 3.73 14.68
N GLU A 68 13.62 3.05 15.74
CA GLU A 68 13.36 1.61 15.74
C GLU A 68 12.22 1.25 14.79
N TYR A 69 11.18 2.08 14.74
CA TYR A 69 10.05 1.88 13.82
C TYR A 69 10.49 1.89 12.36
N PHE A 70 11.27 2.90 11.94
CA PHE A 70 11.73 3.00 10.56
C PHE A 70 12.77 1.92 10.21
N GLN A 71 13.67 1.58 11.13
CA GLN A 71 14.63 0.49 10.92
C GLN A 71 13.91 -0.84 10.72
N TYR A 72 12.97 -1.16 11.62
CA TYR A 72 12.18 -2.38 11.50
C TYR A 72 11.31 -2.40 10.24
N LEU A 73 10.80 -1.23 9.80
CA LEU A 73 10.06 -1.11 8.54
C LEU A 73 10.93 -1.49 7.33
N VAL A 74 12.17 -1.00 7.28
CA VAL A 74 13.13 -1.35 6.21
C VAL A 74 13.45 -2.84 6.25
N ASP A 75 13.79 -3.37 7.42
CA ASP A 75 14.15 -4.79 7.59
C ASP A 75 13.01 -5.71 7.16
N LEU A 76 11.78 -5.43 7.59
CA LEU A 76 10.62 -6.27 7.27
C LEU A 76 10.20 -6.17 5.80
N LEU A 77 10.41 -5.02 5.14
CA LEU A 77 10.21 -4.89 3.69
C LEU A 77 11.21 -5.78 2.93
N GLU A 78 12.48 -5.78 3.33
CA GLU A 78 13.51 -6.66 2.72
C GLU A 78 13.18 -8.13 2.97
N GLU A 79 12.84 -8.51 4.20
CA GLU A 79 12.48 -9.89 4.57
C GLU A 79 11.31 -10.42 3.74
N ARG A 80 10.33 -9.56 3.42
CA ARG A 80 9.15 -9.93 2.62
C ARG A 80 9.32 -9.73 1.12
N GLY A 81 10.54 -9.51 0.63
CA GLY A 81 10.83 -9.35 -0.80
C GLY A 81 10.32 -8.04 -1.41
N ALA A 82 10.04 -7.04 -0.57
CA ALA A 82 9.56 -5.72 -0.96
C ALA A 82 10.62 -4.60 -0.79
N GLY A 83 11.91 -4.94 -0.83
CA GLY A 83 13.03 -3.99 -0.65
C GLY A 83 13.10 -2.90 -1.74
N HIS A 84 12.35 -3.05 -2.83
CA HIS A 84 12.19 -1.99 -3.84
C HIS A 84 11.36 -0.81 -3.34
N VAL A 85 10.52 -0.99 -2.31
CA VAL A 85 9.62 0.03 -1.77
C VAL A 85 10.42 1.16 -1.13
N LYS A 86 10.23 2.39 -1.60
CA LYS A 86 10.90 3.57 -1.06
C LYS A 86 10.24 4.03 0.24
N VAL A 87 11.01 4.10 1.31
CA VAL A 87 10.53 4.51 2.63
C VAL A 87 10.73 6.00 2.83
N PHE A 88 9.65 6.71 3.11
CA PHE A 88 9.64 8.14 3.39
C PHE A 88 9.03 8.41 4.77
N GLY A 89 9.50 9.44 5.44
CA GLY A 89 8.95 9.80 6.72
C GLY A 89 9.05 11.28 7.05
N GLY A 90 8.38 11.65 8.13
CA GLY A 90 8.46 12.96 8.75
C GLY A 90 7.76 12.95 10.11
N GLY A 91 8.19 13.86 10.98
CA GLY A 91 7.65 13.96 12.35
C GLY A 91 7.85 15.37 12.91
N GLY A 92 7.84 16.39 12.04
CA GLY A 92 8.12 17.76 12.45
C GLY A 92 9.52 17.86 13.08
N GLY A 93 9.62 18.53 14.23
CA GLY A 93 10.90 18.68 14.96
C GLY A 93 11.22 17.53 15.91
N VAL A 94 10.43 16.46 15.95
CA VAL A 94 10.66 15.33 16.86
C VAL A 94 11.84 14.49 16.41
N ILE A 95 11.97 14.26 15.07
CA ILE A 95 13.10 13.53 14.50
C ILE A 95 14.25 14.51 14.31
N VAL A 96 15.31 14.37 15.11
CA VAL A 96 16.45 15.31 15.10
C VAL A 96 17.45 14.96 13.98
N ARG A 97 18.32 15.91 13.62
CA ARG A 97 19.22 15.78 12.47
C ARG A 97 20.08 14.52 12.50
N SER A 98 20.65 14.18 13.65
CA SER A 98 21.48 12.98 13.81
C SER A 98 20.70 11.69 13.57
N GLU A 99 19.42 11.65 13.94
CA GLU A 99 18.55 10.50 13.69
C GLU A 99 18.16 10.41 12.21
N ILE A 100 17.92 11.56 11.55
CA ILE A 100 17.69 11.62 10.09
C ILE A 100 18.89 11.03 9.35
N ASP A 101 20.11 11.45 9.70
CA ASP A 101 21.34 10.96 9.05
C ASP A 101 21.52 9.45 9.29
N LEU A 102 21.23 8.97 10.50
CA LEU A 102 21.25 7.54 10.84
C LEU A 102 20.22 6.75 10.01
N LEU A 103 19.00 7.23 9.92
CA LEU A 103 17.93 6.56 9.18
C LEU A 103 18.22 6.53 7.67
N HIS A 104 18.76 7.61 7.11
CA HIS A 104 19.18 7.62 5.71
C HIS A 104 20.30 6.60 5.45
N ALA A 105 21.27 6.49 6.36
CA ALA A 105 22.34 5.50 6.27
C ALA A 105 21.83 4.06 6.41
N TYR A 106 20.71 3.87 7.10
CA TYR A 106 20.10 2.55 7.29
C TYR A 106 19.29 2.07 6.08
N GLY A 107 18.85 2.97 5.21
CA GLY A 107 18.08 2.61 4.00
C GLY A 107 16.75 3.36 3.86
N VAL A 108 16.40 4.23 4.79
CA VAL A 108 15.24 5.12 4.62
C VAL A 108 15.54 6.12 3.51
N SER A 109 14.67 6.19 2.51
CA SER A 109 14.90 7.01 1.31
C SER A 109 14.95 8.50 1.64
N ARG A 110 14.05 8.99 2.50
CA ARG A 110 14.08 10.37 2.99
C ARG A 110 13.20 10.57 4.22
N ILE A 111 13.74 11.27 5.21
CA ILE A 111 13.00 11.88 6.31
C ILE A 111 12.92 13.38 6.05
N PHE A 112 11.70 13.92 5.96
CA PHE A 112 11.47 15.34 5.76
C PHE A 112 11.48 16.09 7.09
N SER A 113 12.37 17.05 7.19
CA SER A 113 12.47 17.96 8.33
C SER A 113 11.56 19.19 8.16
N PRO A 114 11.29 19.97 9.22
CA PRO A 114 10.60 21.27 9.10
C PRO A 114 11.28 22.24 8.14
N HIS A 115 12.61 22.18 8.03
CA HIS A 115 13.38 22.99 7.08
C HIS A 115 13.07 22.64 5.63
N ASP A 116 12.89 21.35 5.30
CA ASP A 116 12.46 20.94 3.96
C ASP A 116 11.10 21.54 3.61
N GLY A 117 10.18 21.57 4.58
CA GLY A 117 8.87 22.21 4.41
C GLY A 117 8.95 23.72 4.13
N GLN A 118 9.90 24.43 4.77
CA GLN A 118 10.11 25.84 4.55
C GLN A 118 10.77 26.15 3.19
N THR A 119 11.71 25.30 2.75
CA THR A 119 12.48 25.54 1.53
C THR A 119 11.79 25.05 0.27
N MET A 120 11.14 23.88 0.32
CA MET A 120 10.52 23.25 -0.83
C MET A 120 8.99 23.46 -0.88
N GLY A 121 8.36 23.80 0.23
CA GLY A 121 6.91 23.75 0.42
C GLY A 121 6.36 22.31 0.33
N LEU A 122 5.12 22.13 0.74
CA LEU A 122 4.48 20.80 0.73
C LEU A 122 4.40 20.19 -0.69
N PRO A 123 4.01 20.94 -1.75
CA PRO A 123 4.01 20.38 -3.10
C PRO A 123 5.39 19.94 -3.57
N GLY A 124 6.44 20.70 -3.27
CA GLY A 124 7.82 20.34 -3.64
C GLY A 124 8.32 19.09 -2.93
N MET A 125 8.00 18.93 -1.65
CA MET A 125 8.28 17.70 -0.89
C MET A 125 7.60 16.49 -1.53
N ILE A 126 6.31 16.59 -1.84
CA ILE A 126 5.54 15.50 -2.45
C ILE A 126 6.06 15.18 -3.86
N ASN A 127 6.37 16.19 -4.67
CA ASN A 127 6.93 15.96 -6.00
C ASN A 127 8.27 15.21 -5.93
N SER A 128 9.14 15.55 -4.97
CA SER A 128 10.42 14.84 -4.78
C SER A 128 10.23 13.38 -4.36
N LEU A 129 9.24 13.11 -3.55
CA LEU A 129 8.87 11.77 -3.08
C LEU A 129 8.30 10.93 -4.23
N VAL A 130 7.38 11.49 -5.02
CA VAL A 130 6.80 10.81 -6.19
C VAL A 130 7.89 10.51 -7.24
N ALA A 131 8.74 11.49 -7.54
CA ALA A 131 9.84 11.30 -8.51
C ALA A 131 10.83 10.20 -8.08
N ALA A 132 11.12 10.08 -6.78
CA ALA A 132 12.00 9.04 -6.26
C ALA A 132 11.38 7.63 -6.28
N ALA A 133 10.04 7.55 -6.28
CA ALA A 133 9.29 6.30 -6.28
C ALA A 133 8.73 5.95 -7.68
N ASP A 134 8.92 6.78 -8.69
CA ASP A 134 8.40 6.54 -10.05
C ASP A 134 9.23 5.48 -10.79
N VAL A 135 9.01 4.22 -10.41
CA VAL A 135 9.59 3.03 -11.06
C VAL A 135 8.50 2.20 -11.71
N ASP A 136 8.85 1.54 -12.82
CA ASP A 136 7.94 0.65 -13.54
C ASP A 136 8.01 -0.76 -12.95
N LEU A 137 7.13 -1.05 -11.99
CA LEU A 137 7.04 -2.38 -11.37
C LEU A 137 6.60 -3.47 -12.36
N ALA A 138 5.85 -3.10 -13.40
CA ALA A 138 5.43 -4.04 -14.44
C ALA A 138 6.57 -4.46 -15.38
N ALA A 139 7.74 -3.82 -15.29
CA ALA A 139 8.92 -4.25 -16.05
C ALA A 139 9.64 -5.45 -15.40
N ASP A 140 9.45 -5.67 -14.11
CA ASP A 140 10.06 -6.76 -13.33
C ASP A 140 9.03 -7.87 -13.09
N LEU A 141 8.76 -8.65 -14.13
CA LEU A 141 7.79 -9.74 -14.10
C LEU A 141 8.41 -11.02 -13.54
N PRO A 142 7.65 -11.84 -12.79
CA PRO A 142 8.11 -13.13 -12.37
C PRO A 142 8.35 -14.03 -13.61
N ALA A 143 9.48 -14.74 -13.60
CA ALA A 143 9.85 -15.65 -14.70
C ALA A 143 8.89 -16.85 -14.82
N SER A 144 8.23 -17.24 -13.71
CA SER A 144 7.24 -18.33 -13.61
C SER A 144 6.06 -17.89 -12.78
N LEU A 145 4.90 -18.46 -13.04
CA LEU A 145 3.68 -18.31 -12.23
C LEU A 145 3.61 -19.29 -11.04
N ASP A 146 4.58 -20.20 -10.88
CA ASP A 146 4.59 -21.18 -9.80
C ASP A 146 4.47 -20.55 -8.40
N PRO A 147 5.18 -19.46 -8.05
CA PRO A 147 5.01 -18.84 -6.75
C PRO A 147 3.58 -18.32 -6.52
N LEU A 148 2.99 -17.68 -7.53
CA LEU A 148 1.60 -17.21 -7.47
C LEU A 148 0.63 -18.37 -7.28
N LEU A 149 0.77 -19.45 -8.07
CA LEU A 149 -0.08 -20.63 -7.98
C LEU A 149 0.12 -21.37 -6.66
N GLY A 150 1.29 -21.21 -6.04
CA GLY A 150 1.63 -21.67 -4.69
C GLY A 150 1.10 -20.80 -3.56
N GLY A 151 0.50 -19.64 -3.87
CA GLY A 151 -0.11 -18.74 -2.88
C GLY A 151 0.78 -17.58 -2.43
N ASP A 152 1.86 -17.29 -3.16
CA ASP A 152 2.71 -16.13 -2.84
C ASP A 152 2.02 -14.80 -3.14
N HIS A 153 1.81 -14.00 -2.11
CA HIS A 153 1.07 -12.73 -2.20
C HIS A 153 1.83 -11.65 -2.98
N ALA A 154 3.15 -11.60 -2.89
CA ALA A 154 3.96 -10.63 -3.62
C ALA A 154 3.89 -10.90 -5.14
N SER A 155 4.02 -12.17 -5.53
CA SER A 155 3.85 -12.59 -6.93
C SER A 155 2.44 -12.31 -7.45
N LEU A 156 1.41 -12.53 -6.64
CA LEU A 156 0.02 -12.21 -7.00
C LEU A 156 -0.13 -10.71 -7.26
N ALA A 157 0.34 -9.87 -6.35
CA ALA A 157 0.26 -8.42 -6.46
C ALA A 157 1.00 -7.91 -7.71
N ARG A 158 2.21 -8.42 -7.97
CA ARG A 158 3.00 -8.08 -9.16
C ARG A 158 2.32 -8.50 -10.47
N VAL A 159 1.73 -9.68 -10.52
CA VAL A 159 0.99 -10.14 -11.70
C VAL A 159 -0.26 -9.31 -11.94
N ILE A 160 -0.98 -8.89 -10.88
CA ILE A 160 -2.11 -7.96 -10.99
C ILE A 160 -1.64 -6.62 -11.56
N THR A 161 -0.55 -6.05 -11.04
CA THR A 161 0.05 -4.81 -11.56
C THR A 161 0.39 -4.94 -13.05
N ALA A 162 0.96 -6.07 -13.46
CA ALA A 162 1.29 -6.32 -14.86
C ALA A 162 0.06 -6.45 -15.76
N LEU A 163 -1.01 -7.08 -15.27
CA LEU A 163 -2.29 -7.18 -15.98
C LEU A 163 -2.95 -5.81 -16.16
N GLU A 164 -2.98 -4.99 -15.12
CA GLU A 164 -3.56 -3.63 -15.15
C GLU A 164 -2.83 -2.70 -16.13
N ASN A 165 -1.56 -2.97 -16.40
CA ASN A 165 -0.72 -2.20 -17.32
C ASN A 165 -0.57 -2.84 -18.71
N ASP A 166 -1.33 -3.89 -19.03
CA ASP A 166 -1.26 -4.64 -20.30
C ASP A 166 0.17 -5.17 -20.59
N ARG A 167 0.93 -5.51 -19.55
CA ARG A 167 2.34 -5.94 -19.66
C ARG A 167 2.53 -7.45 -19.47
N LEU A 168 1.51 -8.17 -18.98
CA LEU A 168 1.64 -9.62 -18.78
C LEU A 168 1.71 -10.34 -20.13
N PRO A 169 2.73 -11.20 -20.37
CA PRO A 169 2.87 -11.95 -21.62
C PRO A 169 1.64 -12.83 -21.89
N SER A 170 1.23 -12.92 -23.17
CA SER A 170 0.05 -13.69 -23.57
C SER A 170 0.12 -15.16 -23.15
N LEU A 171 1.32 -15.73 -23.10
CA LEU A 171 1.54 -17.11 -22.64
C LEU A 171 1.17 -17.25 -21.16
N GLN A 172 1.61 -16.33 -20.29
CA GLN A 172 1.26 -16.33 -18.87
C GLN A 172 -0.23 -16.07 -18.64
N VAL A 173 -0.86 -15.21 -19.45
CA VAL A 173 -2.32 -15.02 -19.42
C VAL A 173 -3.06 -16.31 -19.75
N ALA A 174 -2.60 -17.05 -20.77
CA ALA A 174 -3.18 -18.34 -21.14
C ALA A 174 -3.01 -19.39 -20.03
N GLU A 175 -1.84 -19.43 -19.41
CA GLU A 175 -1.53 -20.30 -18.27
C GLU A 175 -2.43 -20.03 -17.06
N LEU A 176 -2.62 -18.73 -16.69
CA LEU A 176 -3.53 -18.33 -15.62
C LEU A 176 -4.98 -18.76 -15.91
N ARG A 177 -5.45 -18.58 -17.14
CA ARG A 177 -6.79 -19.02 -17.54
C ARG A 177 -6.95 -20.52 -17.43
N ALA A 178 -5.98 -21.29 -17.92
CA ALA A 178 -6.00 -22.74 -17.82
C ALA A 178 -6.00 -23.20 -16.35
N ALA A 179 -5.18 -22.60 -15.50
CA ALA A 179 -5.17 -22.90 -14.07
C ALA A 179 -6.50 -22.54 -13.38
N ALA A 180 -7.14 -21.43 -13.77
CA ALA A 180 -8.44 -21.03 -13.23
C ALA A 180 -9.57 -21.97 -13.64
N GLU A 181 -9.56 -22.48 -14.88
CA GLU A 181 -10.57 -23.42 -15.37
C GLU A 181 -10.58 -24.76 -14.61
N LEU A 182 -9.46 -25.12 -14.02
CA LEU A 182 -9.33 -26.34 -13.19
C LEU A 182 -9.89 -26.15 -11.77
N ARG A 183 -10.27 -24.93 -11.39
CA ARG A 183 -10.74 -24.61 -10.04
C ARG A 183 -12.18 -24.11 -10.07
N THR A 184 -13.00 -24.66 -9.18
CA THR A 184 -14.35 -24.13 -8.94
C THR A 184 -14.34 -23.33 -7.65
N VAL A 185 -14.41 -21.99 -7.78
CA VAL A 185 -14.42 -21.07 -6.64
C VAL A 185 -15.79 -20.41 -6.59
N PRO A 186 -16.52 -20.50 -5.45
CA PRO A 186 -17.78 -19.75 -5.26
C PRO A 186 -17.53 -18.25 -5.37
N VAL A 187 -18.36 -17.55 -6.13
CA VAL A 187 -18.29 -16.10 -6.28
C VAL A 187 -19.60 -15.48 -5.81
N LEU A 188 -19.51 -14.58 -4.82
CA LEU A 188 -20.63 -13.82 -4.31
C LEU A 188 -20.53 -12.37 -4.81
N GLY A 189 -21.49 -11.94 -5.63
CA GLY A 189 -21.59 -10.55 -6.07
C GLY A 189 -22.48 -9.73 -5.13
N ILE A 190 -21.94 -8.61 -4.59
CA ILE A 190 -22.67 -7.67 -3.75
C ILE A 190 -22.84 -6.36 -4.52
N THR A 191 -24.10 -5.99 -4.82
CA THR A 191 -24.42 -4.76 -5.55
C THR A 191 -25.46 -3.94 -4.81
N GLY A 192 -25.58 -2.67 -5.13
CA GLY A 192 -26.55 -1.75 -4.53
C GLY A 192 -26.13 -0.28 -4.72
N THR A 193 -27.04 0.62 -4.36
CA THR A 193 -26.83 2.08 -4.45
C THR A 193 -25.77 2.59 -3.46
N GLY A 194 -25.28 3.81 -3.66
CA GLY A 194 -24.41 4.49 -2.68
C GLY A 194 -25.10 4.57 -1.32
N GLY A 195 -24.34 4.32 -0.24
CA GLY A 195 -24.86 4.38 1.14
C GLY A 195 -25.70 3.19 1.59
N SER A 196 -25.93 2.17 0.74
CA SER A 196 -26.75 0.99 1.11
C SER A 196 -26.07 -0.01 2.05
N GLY A 197 -24.86 0.26 2.52
CA GLY A 197 -24.14 -0.60 3.47
C GLY A 197 -23.39 -1.78 2.83
N LYS A 198 -23.12 -1.78 1.53
CA LYS A 198 -22.40 -2.86 0.83
C LYS A 198 -21.06 -3.21 1.48
N SER A 199 -20.21 -2.21 1.69
CA SER A 199 -18.89 -2.43 2.29
C SER A 199 -18.99 -2.95 3.72
N SER A 200 -19.94 -2.44 4.52
CA SER A 200 -20.17 -2.95 5.89
C SER A 200 -20.69 -4.39 5.89
N LEU A 201 -21.55 -4.74 4.94
CA LEU A 201 -22.03 -6.12 4.78
C LEU A 201 -20.87 -7.04 4.36
N THR A 202 -20.04 -6.60 3.41
CA THR A 202 -18.86 -7.35 2.96
C THR A 202 -17.90 -7.60 4.11
N ASP A 203 -17.58 -6.56 4.88
CA ASP A 203 -16.70 -6.66 6.04
C ASP A 203 -17.22 -7.66 7.08
N GLU A 204 -18.51 -7.58 7.44
CA GLU A 204 -19.13 -8.51 8.40
C GLU A 204 -19.18 -9.94 7.84
N LEU A 205 -19.43 -10.15 6.55
CA LEU A 205 -19.38 -11.48 5.94
C LEU A 205 -17.97 -12.08 5.99
N VAL A 206 -16.95 -11.31 5.61
CA VAL A 206 -15.55 -11.74 5.70
C VAL A 206 -15.19 -12.10 7.14
N ARG A 207 -15.55 -11.22 8.09
CA ARG A 207 -15.33 -11.46 9.52
C ARG A 207 -15.98 -12.78 9.98
N ARG A 208 -17.23 -13.05 9.59
CA ARG A 208 -17.92 -14.28 9.94
C ARG A 208 -17.27 -15.51 9.33
N PHE A 209 -16.93 -15.48 8.05
CA PHE A 209 -16.24 -16.60 7.41
C PHE A 209 -14.89 -16.88 8.08
N ARG A 210 -14.14 -15.86 8.47
CA ARG A 210 -12.88 -16.03 9.19
C ARG A 210 -13.09 -16.68 10.56
N LEU A 211 -14.07 -16.21 11.33
CA LEU A 211 -14.40 -16.77 12.64
C LEU A 211 -14.92 -18.20 12.55
N ASP A 212 -15.89 -18.45 11.68
CA ASP A 212 -16.56 -19.75 11.55
C ASP A 212 -15.62 -20.84 11.03
N HIS A 213 -14.61 -20.46 10.26
CA HIS A 213 -13.63 -21.38 9.68
C HIS A 213 -12.21 -21.24 10.29
N GLU A 214 -12.07 -20.54 11.42
CA GLU A 214 -10.78 -20.39 12.12
C GLU A 214 -9.65 -19.91 11.21
N ASP A 215 -9.93 -18.91 10.36
CA ASP A 215 -9.00 -18.35 9.37
C ASP A 215 -8.41 -19.36 8.36
N LYS A 216 -9.04 -20.53 8.18
CA LYS A 216 -8.58 -21.56 7.23
C LYS A 216 -9.01 -21.32 5.78
N LEU A 217 -9.97 -20.41 5.54
CA LEU A 217 -10.41 -20.06 4.20
C LEU A 217 -9.57 -18.92 3.62
N GLN A 218 -9.18 -19.09 2.35
CA GLN A 218 -8.65 -17.98 1.57
C GLN A 218 -9.80 -17.23 0.91
N ILE A 219 -9.96 -15.96 1.24
CA ILE A 219 -11.04 -15.12 0.74
C ILE A 219 -10.42 -13.95 -0.03
N ALA A 220 -10.84 -13.77 -1.28
CA ALA A 220 -10.46 -12.61 -2.07
C ALA A 220 -11.66 -11.64 -2.18
N VAL A 221 -11.42 -10.36 -1.98
CA VAL A 221 -12.40 -9.30 -2.18
C VAL A 221 -11.97 -8.45 -3.36
N ILE A 222 -12.85 -8.37 -4.38
CA ILE A 222 -12.65 -7.51 -5.55
C ILE A 222 -13.61 -6.34 -5.41
N ALA A 223 -13.09 -5.16 -5.07
CA ALA A 223 -13.86 -3.94 -4.95
C ALA A 223 -13.77 -3.12 -6.24
N ILE A 224 -14.92 -2.80 -6.83
CA ILE A 224 -15.02 -1.95 -8.01
C ILE A 224 -15.50 -0.57 -7.57
N ASP A 225 -14.61 0.42 -7.60
CA ASP A 225 -14.98 1.82 -7.32
C ASP A 225 -15.45 2.50 -8.62
N PRO A 226 -16.73 2.91 -8.70
CA PRO A 226 -17.27 3.59 -9.86
C PRO A 226 -16.83 5.06 -9.94
N THR A 227 -16.06 5.57 -8.98
CA THR A 227 -15.63 6.97 -8.94
C THR A 227 -14.69 7.26 -10.10
N ARG A 228 -15.19 7.98 -11.11
CA ARG A 228 -14.36 8.42 -12.24
C ARG A 228 -13.35 9.46 -11.78
N ARG A 229 -12.08 9.18 -11.98
CA ARG A 229 -10.98 10.10 -11.74
C ARG A 229 -11.05 11.26 -12.74
N LYS A 230 -11.42 12.44 -12.28
CA LYS A 230 -11.19 13.67 -13.01
C LYS A 230 -9.85 14.25 -12.51
N GLY A 231 -8.75 13.84 -13.13
CA GLY A 231 -7.45 14.49 -12.95
C GLY A 231 -6.71 14.27 -11.64
N GLY A 232 -6.96 13.17 -10.91
CA GLY A 232 -6.24 12.83 -9.66
C GLY A 232 -6.13 11.33 -9.44
N GLY A 233 -5.23 10.91 -8.54
CA GLY A 233 -5.07 9.52 -8.12
C GLY A 233 -6.27 8.99 -7.33
N ALA A 234 -6.43 7.67 -7.24
CA ALA A 234 -7.47 7.06 -6.43
C ALA A 234 -7.12 7.09 -4.94
N LEU A 235 -8.14 7.29 -4.12
CA LEU A 235 -8.09 6.86 -2.73
C LEU A 235 -8.75 5.48 -2.66
N LEU A 236 -7.97 4.46 -2.34
CA LEU A 236 -8.49 3.10 -2.16
C LEU A 236 -9.14 2.99 -0.77
N GLY A 237 -10.27 3.69 -0.63
CA GLY A 237 -10.96 3.90 0.65
C GLY A 237 -11.69 2.67 1.18
N ASP A 238 -11.95 1.67 0.33
CA ASP A 238 -12.64 0.45 0.79
C ASP A 238 -11.74 -0.36 1.73
N ARG A 239 -10.41 -0.38 1.51
CA ARG A 239 -9.47 -1.01 2.45
C ARG A 239 -9.47 -0.36 3.83
N ILE A 240 -9.70 0.96 3.91
CA ILE A 240 -9.79 1.69 5.20
C ILE A 240 -11.06 1.32 5.98
N ARG A 241 -12.12 0.94 5.25
CA ARG A 241 -13.44 0.67 5.83
C ARG A 241 -13.67 -0.80 6.18
N MET A 242 -12.88 -1.70 5.60
CA MET A 242 -12.98 -3.14 5.84
C MET A 242 -11.89 -3.54 6.82
N ASN A 243 -12.27 -3.68 8.09
CA ASN A 243 -11.34 -4.02 9.18
C ASN A 243 -11.10 -5.53 9.31
N SER A 244 -11.81 -6.34 8.54
CA SER A 244 -11.75 -7.81 8.59
C SER A 244 -10.90 -8.43 7.49
N ILE A 245 -10.27 -7.57 6.66
CA ILE A 245 -9.38 -7.96 5.56
C ILE A 245 -7.93 -7.72 5.96
#